data_83e3dbacb47da57564606e1a24f80236
#
_entry.id   83e3dbacb47da57564606e1a24f80236
#
_cell.length_a   1.000
_cell.length_b   1.000
_cell.length_c   1.000
_cell.angle_alpha   90.00
_cell.angle_beta   90.00
_cell.angle_gamma   90.00
#
_symmetry.space_group_name_H-M   'P 1'
#
loop_
_entity.id
_entity.type
_entity.pdbx_description
1 polymer ?
#
loop_
_entity_poly.entity_id
_entity_poly.type
_entity_poly.pdbx_seq_one_letter_code
_entity_poly.pdbx_strand_id
1 'polypeptide(L)'
;IIFNARLNFLLKNDNKKKSLIRKTGLNQKDIVDSFDYYATICKHFVWSLALAGILCNIFKYIIGVSRPKYFFLEGYDRLNFFNLEHKVSSFPSGHTQAAFTLAILLLIYINKYNLLILVCAFLMGISRIFMSMHFPSDIIFGAYLGAIIPIILYNNFFREKLRKYDVNKIASFYQFLRLFYWRLFI
;
A
#
# COMPACT_ATOMS: atom_id res chain seq x y z
N ILE A 1 -17.96 3.77 5.80
CA ILE A 1 -19.38 3.97 6.17
C ILE A 1 -20.27 3.67 4.95
N ILE A 2 -20.07 4.30 3.80
CA ILE A 2 -20.87 4.09 2.57
C ILE A 2 -20.80 2.61 2.09
N PHE A 3 -19.65 1.98 2.29
CA PHE A 3 -19.38 0.62 1.88
C PHE A 3 -20.28 -0.41 2.61
N ASN A 4 -20.47 -0.26 3.91
CA ASN A 4 -21.32 -1.16 4.71
C ASN A 4 -22.81 -0.86 4.56
N ALA A 5 -23.19 0.41 4.35
CA ALA A 5 -24.59 0.79 4.20
C ALA A 5 -25.25 0.11 2.98
N ARG A 6 -24.56 0.07 1.83
CA ARG A 6 -25.09 -0.56 0.62
C ARG A 6 -25.09 -2.09 0.70
N LEU A 7 -24.10 -2.70 1.38
CA LEU A 7 -24.12 -4.13 1.65
C LEU A 7 -25.31 -4.50 2.56
N ASN A 8 -25.55 -3.73 3.62
CA ASN A 8 -26.72 -3.91 4.48
C ASN A 8 -28.03 -3.75 3.73
N PHE A 9 -28.11 -2.82 2.78
CA PHE A 9 -29.28 -2.65 1.91
C PHE A 9 -29.54 -3.87 1.03
N LEU A 10 -28.48 -4.45 0.42
CA LEU A 10 -28.60 -5.67 -0.41
C LEU A 10 -28.98 -6.89 0.42
N LEU A 11 -28.46 -6.99 1.63
CA LEU A 11 -28.78 -8.08 2.57
C LEU A 11 -30.17 -7.95 3.21
N LYS A 12 -30.77 -6.76 3.19
CA LYS A 12 -32.13 -6.50 3.66
C LYS A 12 -33.19 -6.94 2.64
N ASN A 13 -32.83 -7.10 1.37
CA ASN A 13 -33.72 -7.61 0.33
C ASN A 13 -33.58 -9.13 0.20
N ASP A 14 -34.59 -9.88 0.67
CA ASP A 14 -34.57 -11.34 0.76
C ASP A 14 -34.28 -12.05 -0.57
N ASN A 15 -34.78 -11.56 -1.69
CA ASN A 15 -34.55 -12.15 -2.99
C ASN A 15 -33.08 -11.99 -3.44
N LYS A 16 -32.50 -10.80 -3.22
CA LYS A 16 -31.09 -10.53 -3.54
C LYS A 16 -30.15 -11.30 -2.60
N LYS A 17 -30.48 -11.39 -1.33
CA LYS A 17 -29.78 -12.17 -0.32
C LYS A 17 -29.74 -13.66 -0.69
N LYS A 18 -30.87 -14.28 -1.00
CA LYS A 18 -30.95 -15.71 -1.42
C LYS A 18 -30.11 -15.96 -2.68
N SER A 19 -30.15 -15.03 -3.65
CA SER A 19 -29.34 -15.12 -4.87
C SER A 19 -27.84 -15.06 -4.59
N LEU A 20 -27.40 -14.18 -3.68
CA LEU A 20 -26.00 -14.05 -3.27
C LEU A 20 -25.51 -15.33 -2.56
N ILE A 21 -26.25 -15.85 -1.59
CA ILE A 21 -25.94 -17.08 -0.85
C ILE A 21 -25.85 -18.27 -1.82
N ARG A 22 -26.83 -18.42 -2.73
CA ARG A 22 -26.84 -19.52 -3.72
C ARG A 22 -25.65 -19.47 -4.67
N LYS A 23 -25.19 -18.29 -5.06
CA LYS A 23 -24.06 -18.11 -6.01
C LYS A 23 -22.69 -18.24 -5.38
N THR A 24 -22.56 -17.93 -4.10
CA THR A 24 -21.27 -17.95 -3.39
C THR A 24 -21.08 -19.18 -2.53
N GLY A 25 -22.16 -19.84 -2.12
CA GLY A 25 -22.13 -20.92 -1.13
C GLY A 25 -21.79 -20.43 0.29
N LEU A 26 -21.70 -19.12 0.51
CA LEU A 26 -21.32 -18.52 1.79
C LEU A 26 -22.56 -18.06 2.57
N ASN A 27 -22.50 -18.18 3.88
CA ASN A 27 -23.53 -17.65 4.77
C ASN A 27 -23.50 -16.10 4.76
N GLN A 28 -24.61 -15.47 5.17
CA GLN A 28 -24.69 -14.02 5.26
C GLN A 28 -23.57 -13.41 6.11
N LYS A 29 -23.26 -14.05 7.26
CA LYS A 29 -22.19 -13.62 8.15
C LYS A 29 -20.85 -13.67 7.45
N ASP A 30 -20.53 -14.77 6.77
CA ASP A 30 -19.25 -14.97 6.08
C ASP A 30 -19.07 -13.96 4.93
N ILE A 31 -20.14 -13.53 4.27
CA ILE A 31 -20.11 -12.47 3.26
C ILE A 31 -19.75 -11.14 3.91
N VAL A 32 -20.39 -10.75 5.01
CA VAL A 32 -20.09 -9.50 5.73
C VAL A 32 -18.64 -9.52 6.25
N ASP A 33 -18.25 -10.60 6.89
CA ASP A 33 -16.89 -10.79 7.42
C ASP A 33 -15.83 -10.71 6.31
N SER A 34 -16.13 -11.25 5.12
CA SER A 34 -15.25 -11.12 3.95
C SER A 34 -15.07 -9.67 3.50
N PHE A 35 -16.15 -8.89 3.46
CA PHE A 35 -16.06 -7.48 3.11
C PHE A 35 -15.28 -6.67 4.15
N ASP A 36 -15.50 -6.91 5.43
CA ASP A 36 -14.78 -6.22 6.51
C ASP A 36 -13.30 -6.61 6.54
N TYR A 37 -12.99 -7.88 6.28
CA TYR A 37 -11.62 -8.37 6.16
C TYR A 37 -10.87 -7.65 5.02
N TYR A 38 -11.39 -7.67 3.80
CA TYR A 38 -10.75 -6.99 2.66
C TYR A 38 -10.74 -5.47 2.81
N ALA A 39 -11.76 -4.87 3.40
CA ALA A 39 -11.78 -3.45 3.71
C ALA A 39 -10.67 -3.08 4.72
N THR A 40 -10.39 -3.96 5.68
CA THR A 40 -9.30 -3.78 6.65
C THR A 40 -7.93 -3.85 5.97
N ILE A 41 -7.75 -4.79 5.03
CA ILE A 41 -6.54 -4.85 4.20
C ILE A 41 -6.37 -3.57 3.37
N CYS A 42 -7.42 -3.13 2.67
CA CYS A 42 -7.37 -1.88 1.90
C CYS A 42 -7.01 -0.66 2.76
N LYS A 43 -7.56 -0.57 3.97
CA LYS A 43 -7.19 0.50 4.93
C LYS A 43 -5.71 0.44 5.28
N HIS A 44 -5.15 -0.75 5.49
CA HIS A 44 -3.72 -0.90 5.76
C HIS A 44 -2.88 -0.42 4.58
N PHE A 45 -3.24 -0.76 3.34
CA PHE A 45 -2.56 -0.26 2.14
C PHE A 45 -2.57 1.27 2.07
N VAL A 46 -3.75 1.87 2.21
CA VAL A 46 -3.92 3.34 2.15
C VAL A 46 -3.13 4.04 3.24
N TRP A 47 -3.24 3.60 4.50
CA TRP A 47 -2.53 4.22 5.60
C TRP A 47 -1.01 4.05 5.51
N SER A 48 -0.53 2.89 5.05
CA SER A 48 0.90 2.65 4.86
C SER A 48 1.49 3.56 3.79
N LEU A 49 0.86 3.64 2.62
CA LEU A 49 1.31 4.50 1.54
C LEU A 49 1.24 5.99 1.92
N ALA A 50 0.14 6.40 2.55
CA ALA A 50 -0.04 7.79 2.99
C ALA A 50 1.00 8.21 4.03
N LEU A 51 1.17 7.43 5.11
CA LEU A 51 2.09 7.76 6.19
C LEU A 51 3.55 7.74 5.71
N ALA A 52 3.95 6.69 4.97
CA ALA A 52 5.31 6.61 4.43
C ALA A 52 5.59 7.75 3.42
N GLY A 53 4.60 8.10 2.58
CA GLY A 53 4.70 9.22 1.65
C GLY A 53 4.80 10.57 2.35
N ILE A 54 4.00 10.81 3.38
CA ILE A 54 4.06 12.05 4.19
C ILE A 54 5.44 12.18 4.83
N LEU A 55 5.93 11.14 5.50
CA LEU A 55 7.26 11.16 6.13
C LEU A 55 8.38 11.37 5.10
N CYS A 56 8.29 10.70 3.96
CA CYS A 56 9.24 10.92 2.86
C CYS A 56 9.29 12.38 2.41
N ASN A 57 8.14 13.05 2.26
CA ASN A 57 8.08 14.44 1.86
C ASN A 57 8.56 15.40 2.97
N ILE A 58 8.30 15.08 4.23
CA ILE A 58 8.84 15.84 5.38
C ILE A 58 10.37 15.81 5.35
N PHE A 59 10.99 14.63 5.18
CA PHE A 59 12.44 14.52 5.07
C PHE A 59 12.99 15.28 3.86
N LYS A 60 12.31 15.23 2.71
CA LYS A 60 12.69 16.01 1.52
C LYS A 60 12.76 17.50 1.80
N TYR A 61 11.75 18.03 2.45
CA TYR A 61 11.67 19.43 2.80
C TYR A 61 12.74 19.85 3.80
N ILE A 62 12.94 19.07 4.87
CA ILE A 62 13.87 19.43 5.94
C ILE A 62 15.32 19.37 5.44
N ILE A 63 15.70 18.32 4.73
CA ILE A 63 17.11 18.05 4.40
C ILE A 63 17.52 18.69 3.07
N GLY A 64 16.64 18.71 2.07
CA GLY A 64 16.87 19.41 0.80
C GLY A 64 18.15 18.96 0.08
N VAL A 65 18.31 17.66 -0.23
CA VAL A 65 19.50 17.16 -0.94
C VAL A 65 19.38 17.39 -2.44
N SER A 66 20.38 18.02 -3.05
CA SER A 66 20.43 18.19 -4.50
C SER A 66 20.53 16.85 -5.21
N ARG A 67 19.80 16.70 -6.32
CA ARG A 67 19.88 15.48 -7.12
C ARG A 67 21.21 15.37 -7.84
N PRO A 68 21.76 14.17 -8.07
CA PRO A 68 23.04 13.96 -8.74
C PRO A 68 23.19 14.77 -10.03
N LYS A 69 22.17 14.77 -10.87
CA LYS A 69 22.16 15.53 -12.14
C LYS A 69 22.46 17.01 -11.93
N TYR A 70 21.81 17.66 -10.98
CA TYR A 70 21.97 19.11 -10.76
C TYR A 70 23.23 19.42 -9.95
N PHE A 71 23.58 18.55 -9.01
CA PHE A 71 24.83 18.69 -8.26
C PHE A 71 26.07 18.66 -9.15
N PHE A 72 26.16 17.66 -10.06
CA PHE A 72 27.38 17.49 -10.89
C PHE A 72 27.39 18.37 -12.14
N LEU A 73 26.24 18.71 -12.73
CA LEU A 73 26.18 19.43 -14.01
C LEU A 73 25.90 20.94 -13.87
N GLU A 74 25.15 21.35 -12.85
CA GLU A 74 24.72 22.73 -12.66
C GLU A 74 25.37 23.39 -11.44
N GLY A 75 26.22 22.67 -10.67
CA GLY A 75 26.95 23.23 -9.55
C GLY A 75 26.10 23.61 -8.33
N TYR A 76 24.96 22.93 -8.16
CA TYR A 76 24.13 23.15 -6.99
C TYR A 76 24.82 22.69 -5.70
N ASP A 77 24.59 23.40 -4.58
CA ASP A 77 25.05 22.97 -3.28
C ASP A 77 24.46 21.61 -2.90
N ARG A 78 25.22 20.79 -2.16
CA ARG A 78 24.80 19.44 -1.76
C ARG A 78 23.55 19.46 -0.88
N LEU A 79 23.45 20.43 0.03
CA LEU A 79 22.37 20.56 1.00
C LEU A 79 21.72 21.94 0.89
N ASN A 80 20.40 21.94 0.81
CA ASN A 80 19.57 23.14 0.70
C ASN A 80 18.37 22.99 1.64
N PHE A 81 18.60 23.14 2.92
CA PHE A 81 17.60 22.91 3.96
C PHE A 81 16.33 23.74 3.73
N PHE A 82 15.19 23.15 4.10
CA PHE A 82 13.86 23.78 4.02
C PHE A 82 13.48 24.27 2.62
N ASN A 83 13.88 23.53 1.60
CA ASN A 83 13.62 23.85 0.20
C ASN A 83 12.68 22.80 -0.43
N LEU A 84 11.70 23.27 -1.21
CA LEU A 84 10.72 22.43 -1.92
C LEU A 84 11.01 22.27 -3.41
N GLU A 85 12.09 22.86 -3.92
CA GLU A 85 12.42 22.72 -5.32
C GLU A 85 12.69 21.28 -5.71
N HIS A 86 12.19 20.89 -6.88
CA HIS A 86 12.40 19.54 -7.41
C HIS A 86 13.89 19.19 -7.55
N LYS A 87 14.73 20.17 -7.87
CA LYS A 87 16.17 20.01 -8.07
C LYS A 87 16.91 19.58 -6.80
N VAL A 88 16.41 20.00 -5.63
CA VAL A 88 17.00 19.72 -4.30
C VAL A 88 16.17 18.74 -3.47
N SER A 89 15.29 17.98 -4.08
CA SER A 89 14.44 16.98 -3.41
C SER A 89 14.87 15.55 -3.67
N SER A 90 16.21 15.26 -3.62
CA SER A 90 16.74 13.94 -3.86
C SER A 90 16.46 12.98 -2.69
N PHE A 91 16.80 13.35 -1.47
CA PHE A 91 16.69 12.48 -0.29
C PHE A 91 15.37 12.68 0.47
N PRO A 92 14.71 11.58 0.86
CA PRO A 92 14.88 10.22 0.39
C PRO A 92 14.17 9.96 -0.95
N SER A 93 14.47 8.80 -1.59
CA SER A 93 13.82 8.41 -2.84
C SER A 93 12.37 8.00 -2.65
N GLY A 94 11.43 8.82 -3.12
CA GLY A 94 9.99 8.56 -3.00
C GLY A 94 9.52 7.37 -3.85
N HIS A 95 10.10 7.14 -5.03
CA HIS A 95 9.77 5.97 -5.86
C HIS A 95 10.22 4.67 -5.19
N THR A 96 11.41 4.65 -4.60
CA THR A 96 11.90 3.48 -3.87
C THR A 96 11.07 3.25 -2.63
N GLN A 97 10.74 4.31 -1.87
CA GLN A 97 9.87 4.22 -0.71
C GLN A 97 8.51 3.59 -1.08
N ALA A 98 7.85 4.09 -2.12
CA ALA A 98 6.55 3.57 -2.55
C ALA A 98 6.64 2.10 -3.02
N ALA A 99 7.68 1.76 -3.79
CA ALA A 99 7.90 0.39 -4.27
C ALA A 99 8.11 -0.59 -3.12
N PHE A 100 8.92 -0.24 -2.12
CA PHE A 100 9.15 -1.09 -0.95
C PHE A 100 7.92 -1.15 -0.02
N THR A 101 7.18 -0.05 0.14
CA THR A 101 5.90 -0.08 0.88
C THR A 101 4.94 -1.07 0.25
N LEU A 102 4.76 -1.00 -1.07
CA LEU A 102 3.90 -1.92 -1.79
C LEU A 102 4.41 -3.37 -1.70
N ALA A 103 5.73 -3.58 -1.87
CA ALA A 103 6.34 -4.90 -1.77
C ALA A 103 6.08 -5.54 -0.41
N ILE A 104 6.32 -4.84 0.68
CA ILE A 104 6.09 -5.37 2.04
C ILE A 104 4.61 -5.66 2.29
N LEU A 105 3.71 -4.79 1.82
CA LEU A 105 2.27 -5.05 1.92
C LEU A 105 1.87 -6.32 1.17
N LEU A 106 2.40 -6.53 -0.04
CA LEU A 106 2.16 -7.75 -0.80
C LEU A 106 2.73 -8.98 -0.10
N LEU A 107 3.93 -8.90 0.48
CA LEU A 107 4.53 -9.97 1.27
C LEU A 107 3.69 -10.36 2.49
N ILE A 108 3.11 -9.39 3.20
CA ILE A 108 2.26 -9.64 4.37
C ILE A 108 0.99 -10.42 3.99
N TYR A 109 0.38 -10.12 2.82
CA TYR A 109 -0.94 -10.64 2.49
C TYR A 109 -0.96 -11.77 1.45
N ILE A 110 0.00 -11.82 0.54
CA ILE A 110 -0.01 -12.79 -0.56
C ILE A 110 0.87 -13.99 -0.25
N ASN A 111 1.98 -13.79 0.43
CA ASN A 111 2.99 -14.81 0.79
C ASN A 111 3.35 -15.76 -0.37
N LYS A 112 3.31 -15.25 -1.59
CA LYS A 112 3.63 -15.97 -2.83
C LYS A 112 4.48 -15.07 -3.70
N TYR A 113 5.45 -15.64 -4.40
CA TYR A 113 6.40 -14.91 -5.24
C TYR A 113 7.24 -13.85 -4.49
N ASN A 114 7.56 -14.11 -3.23
CA ASN A 114 8.23 -13.15 -2.33
C ASN A 114 9.53 -12.60 -2.91
N LEU A 115 10.36 -13.47 -3.48
CA LEU A 115 11.62 -13.06 -4.09
C LEU A 115 11.38 -12.15 -5.32
N LEU A 116 10.43 -12.49 -6.18
CA LEU A 116 10.11 -11.70 -7.36
C LEU A 116 9.63 -10.29 -6.98
N ILE A 117 8.76 -10.19 -5.98
CA ILE A 117 8.23 -8.91 -5.47
C ILE A 117 9.38 -8.03 -4.96
N LEU A 118 10.30 -8.61 -4.16
CA LEU A 118 11.46 -7.87 -3.65
C LEU A 118 12.43 -7.46 -4.77
N VAL A 119 12.68 -8.33 -5.74
CA VAL A 119 13.53 -8.01 -6.90
C VAL A 119 12.93 -6.85 -7.70
N CYS A 120 11.62 -6.85 -7.94
CA CYS A 120 10.96 -5.74 -8.64
C CYS A 120 11.10 -4.41 -7.88
N ALA A 121 10.92 -4.42 -6.55
CA ALA A 121 11.10 -3.22 -5.74
C ALA A 121 12.56 -2.73 -5.76
N PHE A 122 13.53 -3.64 -5.72
CA PHE A 122 14.95 -3.33 -5.80
C PHE A 122 15.33 -2.74 -7.17
N LEU A 123 14.86 -3.34 -8.26
CA LEU A 123 15.07 -2.83 -9.62
C LEU A 123 14.48 -1.44 -9.81
N MET A 124 13.32 -1.16 -9.21
CA MET A 124 12.74 0.19 -9.18
C MET A 124 13.68 1.17 -8.48
N GLY A 125 14.27 0.81 -7.36
CA GLY A 125 15.28 1.63 -6.67
C GLY A 125 16.50 1.90 -7.54
N ILE A 126 17.11 0.85 -8.08
CA ILE A 126 18.32 0.96 -8.94
C ILE A 126 18.05 1.83 -10.16
N SER A 127 16.89 1.73 -10.79
CA SER A 127 16.52 2.56 -11.95
C SER A 127 16.66 4.06 -11.67
N ARG A 128 16.47 4.49 -10.41
CA ARG A 128 16.60 5.91 -10.03
C ARG A 128 18.05 6.38 -10.01
N ILE A 129 19.02 5.50 -9.75
CA ILE A 129 20.46 5.81 -9.86
C ILE A 129 20.83 6.00 -11.33
N PHE A 130 20.45 5.08 -12.20
CA PHE A 130 20.73 5.17 -13.63
C PHE A 130 20.15 6.43 -14.27
N MET A 131 19.03 6.93 -13.78
CA MET A 131 18.44 8.19 -14.23
C MET A 131 19.12 9.43 -13.63
N SER A 132 20.19 9.29 -12.83
CA SER A 132 20.87 10.38 -12.12
C SER A 132 19.92 11.26 -11.27
N MET A 133 18.86 10.66 -10.76
CA MET A 133 17.84 11.35 -9.94
C MET A 133 18.07 11.21 -8.46
N HIS A 134 18.75 10.13 -8.03
CA HIS A 134 18.97 9.79 -6.62
C HIS A 134 20.37 9.22 -6.40
N PHE A 135 20.94 9.51 -5.25
CA PHE A 135 22.15 8.83 -4.78
C PHE A 135 21.81 7.46 -4.19
N PRO A 136 22.76 6.51 -4.11
CA PRO A 136 22.53 5.22 -3.47
C PRO A 136 21.97 5.32 -2.03
N SER A 137 22.45 6.29 -1.25
CA SER A 137 21.96 6.58 0.10
C SER A 137 20.46 6.92 0.14
N ASP A 138 19.96 7.66 -0.87
CA ASP A 138 18.55 8.06 -0.95
C ASP A 138 17.65 6.85 -1.16
N ILE A 139 18.16 5.85 -1.90
CA ILE A 139 17.47 4.61 -2.19
C ILE A 139 17.45 3.71 -0.96
N ILE A 140 18.58 3.55 -0.28
CA ILE A 140 18.66 2.74 0.93
C ILE A 140 17.71 3.27 2.00
N PHE A 141 17.73 4.58 2.25
CA PHE A 141 16.82 5.17 3.22
C PHE A 141 15.34 5.12 2.78
N GLY A 142 15.08 5.35 1.49
CA GLY A 142 13.75 5.21 0.91
C GLY A 142 13.20 3.78 1.07
N ALA A 143 14.01 2.76 0.80
CA ALA A 143 13.67 1.35 0.99
C ALA A 143 13.39 1.03 2.46
N TYR A 144 14.24 1.52 3.37
CA TYR A 144 14.04 1.36 4.82
C TYR A 144 12.73 1.98 5.29
N LEU A 145 12.46 3.23 4.93
CA LEU A 145 11.23 3.92 5.28
C LEU A 145 10.00 3.20 4.71
N GLY A 146 10.11 2.77 3.43
CA GLY A 146 9.05 2.03 2.76
C GLY A 146 8.76 0.67 3.37
N ALA A 147 9.77 0.00 3.94
CA ALA A 147 9.60 -1.29 4.58
C ALA A 147 9.08 -1.20 6.01
N ILE A 148 9.60 -0.27 6.81
CA ILE A 148 9.31 -0.23 8.26
C ILE A 148 7.89 0.24 8.57
N ILE A 149 7.35 1.21 7.82
CA ILE A 149 6.04 1.80 8.09
C ILE A 149 4.89 0.77 7.98
N PRO A 150 4.76 -0.01 6.89
CA PRO A 150 3.70 -1.02 6.82
C PRO A 150 3.84 -2.10 7.90
N ILE A 151 5.07 -2.48 8.29
CA ILE A 151 5.30 -3.47 9.35
C ILE A 151 4.82 -2.94 10.71
N ILE A 152 5.17 -1.68 11.04
CA ILE A 152 4.73 -1.04 12.29
C ILE A 152 3.20 -0.94 12.33
N LEU A 153 2.58 -0.45 11.25
CA LEU A 153 1.13 -0.33 11.18
C LEU A 153 0.44 -1.69 11.28
N TYR A 154 0.97 -2.72 10.61
CA TYR A 154 0.45 -4.07 10.70
C TYR A 154 0.46 -4.57 12.14
N ASN A 155 1.60 -4.53 12.81
CA ASN A 155 1.76 -5.10 14.15
C ASN A 155 0.91 -4.37 15.20
N ASN A 156 0.83 -3.03 15.12
CA ASN A 156 0.16 -2.24 16.15
C ASN A 156 -1.35 -2.06 15.93
N PHE A 157 -1.84 -2.06 14.67
CA PHE A 157 -3.22 -1.67 14.38
C PHE A 157 -4.03 -2.69 13.59
N PHE A 158 -3.40 -3.47 12.71
CA PHE A 158 -4.13 -4.31 11.77
C PHE A 158 -4.11 -5.79 12.11
N ARG A 159 -3.04 -6.30 12.69
CA ARG A 159 -2.86 -7.71 13.04
C ARG A 159 -4.01 -8.25 13.89
N GLU A 160 -4.32 -7.59 15.01
CA GLU A 160 -5.39 -8.04 15.90
C GLU A 160 -6.78 -7.92 15.27
N LYS A 161 -7.00 -6.92 14.42
CA LYS A 161 -8.27 -6.77 13.68
C LYS A 161 -8.48 -7.90 12.68
N LEU A 162 -7.43 -8.31 11.97
CA LEU A 162 -7.49 -9.38 10.97
C LEU A 162 -7.59 -10.75 11.61
N ARG A 163 -6.99 -10.95 12.77
CA ARG A 163 -7.00 -12.21 13.52
C ARG A 163 -8.40 -12.62 14.01
N LYS A 164 -9.34 -11.68 14.08
CA LYS A 164 -10.74 -11.94 14.47
C LYS A 164 -11.51 -12.74 13.43
N TYR A 165 -11.06 -12.77 12.19
CA TYR A 165 -11.75 -13.44 11.09
C TYR A 165 -11.19 -14.85 10.90
N ASP A 166 -12.07 -15.83 10.74
CA ASP A 166 -11.70 -17.20 10.35
C ASP A 166 -11.41 -17.21 8.84
N VAL A 167 -10.13 -17.24 8.49
CA VAL A 167 -9.68 -17.17 7.09
C VAL A 167 -10.28 -18.27 6.21
N ASN A 168 -10.61 -19.44 6.79
CA ASN A 168 -11.23 -20.55 6.04
C ASN A 168 -12.68 -20.25 5.61
N LYS A 169 -13.35 -19.31 6.29
CA LYS A 169 -14.71 -18.87 5.98
C LYS A 169 -14.75 -17.57 5.17
N ILE A 170 -13.61 -16.93 4.96
CA ILE A 170 -13.51 -15.72 4.13
C ILE A 170 -13.58 -16.12 2.66
N ALA A 171 -14.35 -15.37 1.88
CA ALA A 171 -14.40 -15.51 0.43
C ALA A 171 -12.97 -15.42 -0.15
N SER A 172 -12.63 -16.31 -1.08
CA SER A 172 -11.37 -16.16 -1.83
C SER A 172 -11.34 -14.79 -2.53
N PHE A 173 -10.14 -14.27 -2.85
CA PHE A 173 -10.01 -12.98 -3.51
C PHE A 173 -10.81 -12.89 -4.82
N TYR A 174 -10.84 -13.97 -5.60
CA TYR A 174 -11.64 -14.04 -6.82
C TYR A 174 -13.16 -13.99 -6.55
N GLN A 175 -13.63 -14.73 -5.54
CA GLN A 175 -15.03 -14.69 -5.11
C GLN A 175 -15.39 -13.31 -4.58
N PHE A 176 -14.49 -12.67 -3.83
CA PHE A 176 -14.68 -11.31 -3.33
C PHE A 176 -14.78 -10.29 -4.47
N LEU A 177 -13.91 -10.35 -5.48
CA LEU A 177 -14.00 -9.47 -6.66
C LEU A 177 -15.33 -9.66 -7.39
N ARG A 178 -15.79 -10.89 -7.53
CA ARG A 178 -17.08 -11.20 -8.14
C ARG A 178 -18.24 -10.63 -7.32
N LEU A 179 -18.21 -10.78 -5.98
CA LEU A 179 -19.17 -10.17 -5.07
C LEU A 179 -19.15 -8.64 -5.16
N PHE A 180 -17.97 -8.06 -5.25
CA PHE A 180 -17.77 -6.62 -5.38
C PHE A 180 -18.32 -6.08 -6.70
N TYR A 181 -18.07 -6.76 -7.82
CA TYR A 181 -18.63 -6.43 -9.13
C TYR A 181 -20.16 -6.48 -9.13
N TRP A 182 -20.74 -7.56 -8.60
CA TRP A 182 -22.20 -7.72 -8.47
C TRP A 182 -22.84 -6.61 -7.64
N ARG A 183 -22.12 -6.12 -6.65
CA ARG A 183 -22.55 -5.02 -5.79
C ARG A 183 -22.59 -3.67 -6.52
N LEU A 184 -21.68 -3.44 -7.46
CA LEU A 184 -21.58 -2.16 -8.20
C LEU A 184 -22.62 -2.07 -9.32
N PHE A 185 -23.01 -3.20 -9.93
CA PHE A 185 -23.77 -3.23 -11.16
C PHE A 185 -25.20 -3.80 -11.02
N ILE A 186 -25.63 -4.18 -9.82
CA ILE A 186 -27.00 -4.61 -9.50
C ILE A 186 -27.53 -3.84 -8.29
#